data_07b2f5ed257f910121a15e3ca7f460e5
#
_entry.id   07b2f5ed257f910121a15e3ca7f460e5
#
_cell.length_a   1.000
_cell.length_b   1.000
_cell.length_c   1.000
_cell.angle_alpha   90.00
_cell.angle_beta   90.00
_cell.angle_gamma   90.00
#
_symmetry.space_group_name_H-M   'P 1'
#
loop_
_entity.id
_entity.type
_entity.pdbx_description
1 polymer ?
#
loop_
_entity_poly.entity_id
_entity_poly.type
_entity_poly.pdbx_seq_one_letter_code
_entity_poly.pdbx_strand_id
1 'polypeptide(L)'
;KRKIIPGAASGHPDNGSELHSQGHHYMPYIVLVVDEFADLIMTAGKEVETPIARLAQLARAIGIHLIIATQRPSVNIITGTIKANFTARVAFRVTSKIDSRTILDAGGADQLIGRGDLLMSTGNDLIRLQCGFVDTPEVEEICEFIGSQQGYPTSYTLPPPPAEASGSGGSLEDDERDPMFEDAARVLVLHQQGSTSLLQRTLKLGY
;
A
#
# COMPACT_ATOMS: atom_id res chain seq x y z
N LYS A 1 23.20 1.74 -20.62
CA LYS A 1 22.54 2.23 -21.89
C LYS A 1 21.46 1.22 -22.24
N ARG A 2 20.20 1.55 -21.96
CA ARG A 2 19.04 0.73 -22.35
C ARG A 2 18.83 0.90 -23.85
N LYS A 3 18.81 -0.21 -24.58
CA LYS A 3 18.52 -0.21 -26.02
C LYS A 3 17.00 -0.17 -26.17
N ILE A 4 16.47 0.95 -26.61
CA ILE A 4 15.06 1.09 -26.95
C ILE A 4 14.88 0.41 -28.31
N ILE A 5 14.04 -0.60 -28.39
CA ILE A 5 13.62 -1.22 -29.64
C ILE A 5 12.36 -0.48 -30.10
N PRO A 6 12.40 0.27 -31.22
CA PRO A 6 11.20 0.90 -31.78
C PRO A 6 10.34 -0.19 -32.43
N GLY A 7 9.09 -0.33 -32.03
CA GLY A 7 8.15 -1.16 -32.78
C GLY A 7 7.11 -1.95 -32.00
N ALA A 8 7.03 -1.81 -30.70
CA ALA A 8 5.88 -2.39 -29.96
C ALA A 8 4.74 -1.37 -29.84
N ALA A 9 4.10 -1.10 -30.97
CA ALA A 9 2.83 -0.39 -30.99
C ALA A 9 1.71 -1.39 -30.69
N SER A 10 0.81 -1.00 -29.78
CA SER A 10 -0.57 -1.50 -29.62
C SER A 10 -0.75 -3.02 -29.52
N GLY A 11 -0.33 -3.61 -28.42
CA GLY A 11 -0.84 -4.89 -27.99
C GLY A 11 -0.92 -4.89 -26.46
N HIS A 12 -2.11 -5.06 -25.92
CA HIS A 12 -2.28 -5.48 -24.54
C HIS A 12 -1.43 -6.72 -24.36
N PRO A 13 -0.57 -6.85 -23.36
CA PRO A 13 0.09 -8.11 -23.10
C PRO A 13 -1.00 -9.13 -22.78
N ASP A 14 -1.11 -10.14 -23.64
CA ASP A 14 -1.95 -11.30 -23.39
C ASP A 14 -1.63 -11.89 -22.02
N ASN A 15 -2.67 -12.17 -21.27
CA ASN A 15 -2.58 -12.74 -19.93
C ASN A 15 -1.79 -14.05 -19.93
N GLY A 16 -0.56 -14.00 -19.42
CA GLY A 16 -0.06 -15.05 -18.52
C GLY A 16 0.47 -16.35 -19.11
N SER A 17 0.49 -16.60 -20.41
CA SER A 17 0.97 -17.90 -20.91
C SER A 17 2.30 -17.89 -21.72
N GLU A 18 2.94 -16.72 -21.94
CA GLU A 18 4.18 -16.65 -22.71
C GLU A 18 5.34 -15.92 -22.01
N LEU A 19 5.47 -16.08 -20.70
CA LEU A 19 6.58 -15.48 -19.92
C LEU A 19 7.94 -16.19 -20.14
N HIS A 20 8.07 -17.12 -21.07
CA HIS A 20 9.30 -17.87 -21.30
C HIS A 20 10.04 -17.58 -22.62
N SER A 21 9.66 -16.59 -23.39
CA SER A 21 10.54 -16.12 -24.45
C SER A 21 11.56 -15.14 -23.87
N GLN A 22 12.83 -15.47 -23.96
CA GLN A 22 14.00 -14.70 -23.46
C GLN A 22 14.17 -13.35 -24.17
N GLY A 23 13.14 -12.53 -24.24
CA GLY A 23 13.15 -11.21 -24.83
C GLY A 23 13.06 -10.12 -23.75
N HIS A 24 13.92 -9.12 -23.82
CA HIS A 24 13.76 -7.90 -23.04
C HIS A 24 12.48 -7.18 -23.48
N HIS A 25 11.52 -6.96 -22.57
CA HIS A 25 10.31 -6.18 -22.82
C HIS A 25 10.34 -4.86 -22.05
N TYR A 26 9.59 -3.89 -22.54
CA TYR A 26 9.45 -2.60 -21.88
C TYR A 26 8.57 -2.75 -20.63
N MET A 27 9.08 -2.27 -19.50
CA MET A 27 8.29 -2.17 -18.25
C MET A 27 8.04 -0.69 -17.95
N PRO A 28 6.80 -0.25 -17.88
CA PRO A 28 6.46 1.13 -17.53
C PRO A 28 6.81 1.44 -16.07
N TYR A 29 7.02 2.72 -15.78
CA TYR A 29 7.00 3.17 -14.39
C TYR A 29 5.58 3.07 -13.83
N ILE A 30 5.48 2.69 -12.57
CA ILE A 30 4.21 2.64 -11.83
C ILE A 30 4.28 3.69 -10.74
N VAL A 31 3.28 4.55 -10.66
CA VAL A 31 3.12 5.50 -9.57
C VAL A 31 1.85 5.14 -8.81
N LEU A 32 2.01 4.74 -7.57
CA LEU A 32 0.89 4.49 -6.66
C LEU A 32 0.65 5.74 -5.82
N VAL A 33 -0.54 6.29 -5.94
CA VAL A 33 -0.98 7.45 -5.16
C VAL A 33 -2.04 7.01 -4.16
N VAL A 34 -1.81 7.29 -2.89
CA VAL A 34 -2.76 7.08 -1.80
C VAL A 34 -3.15 8.44 -1.24
N ASP A 35 -4.39 8.85 -1.47
CA ASP A 35 -4.91 10.18 -1.12
C ASP A 35 -5.10 10.35 0.39
N GLU A 36 -5.73 9.37 1.07
CA GLU A 36 -5.90 9.39 2.52
C GLU A 36 -5.44 8.05 3.13
N PHE A 37 -4.20 8.02 3.57
CA PHE A 37 -3.58 6.82 4.13
C PHE A 37 -4.18 6.42 5.48
N ALA A 38 -4.68 7.40 6.24
CA ALA A 38 -5.31 7.12 7.54
C ALA A 38 -6.52 6.20 7.40
N ASP A 39 -7.32 6.35 6.35
CA ASP A 39 -8.51 5.52 6.16
C ASP A 39 -8.13 4.05 5.88
N LEU A 40 -7.05 3.82 5.14
CA LEU A 40 -6.53 2.48 4.91
C LEU A 40 -6.02 1.84 6.21
N ILE A 41 -5.22 2.58 6.98
CA ILE A 41 -4.66 2.08 8.24
C ILE A 41 -5.75 1.83 9.28
N MET A 42 -6.76 2.69 9.35
CA MET A 42 -7.88 2.51 10.28
C MET A 42 -8.74 1.29 9.92
N THR A 43 -8.80 0.93 8.65
CA THR A 43 -9.61 -0.20 8.18
C THR A 43 -8.88 -1.53 8.28
N ALA A 44 -7.62 -1.60 7.86
CA ALA A 44 -6.86 -2.84 7.70
C ALA A 44 -5.53 -2.87 8.49
N GLY A 45 -5.14 -1.78 9.14
CA GLY A 45 -3.99 -1.75 10.05
C GLY A 45 -2.70 -2.31 9.45
N LYS A 46 -2.13 -3.28 10.13
CA LYS A 46 -0.84 -3.89 9.76
C LYS A 46 -0.87 -4.65 8.43
N GLU A 47 -2.03 -5.11 8.00
CA GLU A 47 -2.20 -5.81 6.71
C GLU A 47 -1.89 -4.90 5.52
N VAL A 48 -2.08 -3.58 5.69
CA VAL A 48 -1.73 -2.57 4.68
C VAL A 48 -0.36 -1.96 4.95
N GLU A 49 -0.02 -1.69 6.20
CA GLU A 49 1.25 -1.06 6.56
C GLU A 49 2.46 -1.87 6.08
N THR A 50 2.46 -3.17 6.32
CA THR A 50 3.58 -4.06 5.97
C THR A 50 3.84 -4.13 4.47
N PRO A 51 2.86 -4.38 3.59
CA PRO A 51 3.05 -4.35 2.14
C PRO A 51 3.51 -2.98 1.62
N ILE A 52 2.97 -1.88 2.13
CA ILE A 52 3.36 -0.53 1.73
C ILE A 52 4.81 -0.23 2.10
N ALA A 53 5.21 -0.55 3.34
CA ALA A 53 6.60 -0.39 3.77
C ALA A 53 7.55 -1.23 2.91
N ARG A 54 7.17 -2.46 2.58
CA ARG A 54 7.95 -3.35 1.71
C ARG A 54 8.05 -2.82 0.27
N LEU A 55 6.97 -2.28 -0.29
CA LEU A 55 6.99 -1.62 -1.59
C LEU A 55 7.92 -0.41 -1.57
N ALA A 56 7.82 0.46 -0.56
CA ALA A 56 8.69 1.63 -0.44
C ALA A 56 10.18 1.24 -0.37
N GLN A 57 10.49 0.15 0.30
CA GLN A 57 11.86 -0.34 0.47
C GLN A 57 12.44 -0.96 -0.81
N LEU A 58 11.68 -1.81 -1.50
CA LEU A 58 12.18 -2.67 -2.57
C LEU A 58 11.83 -2.18 -3.97
N ALA A 59 10.66 -1.60 -4.15
CA ALA A 59 10.10 -1.36 -5.47
C ALA A 59 10.72 -0.16 -6.19
N ARG A 60 11.41 0.73 -5.47
CA ARG A 60 12.14 1.85 -6.06
C ARG A 60 13.13 1.41 -7.15
N ALA A 61 13.82 0.30 -6.93
CA ALA A 61 14.82 -0.21 -7.87
C ALA A 61 14.23 -0.69 -9.20
N ILE A 62 12.96 -1.08 -9.19
CA ILE A 62 12.23 -1.59 -10.35
C ILE A 62 11.30 -0.55 -10.99
N GLY A 63 11.27 0.68 -10.47
CA GLY A 63 10.53 1.79 -11.05
C GLY A 63 9.08 1.92 -10.56
N ILE A 64 8.81 1.47 -9.34
CA ILE A 64 7.53 1.74 -8.66
C ILE A 64 7.77 2.86 -7.65
N HIS A 65 6.96 3.90 -7.73
CA HIS A 65 7.02 5.08 -6.88
C HIS A 65 5.72 5.20 -6.08
N LEU A 66 5.85 5.61 -4.82
CA LEU A 66 4.71 5.77 -3.91
C LEU A 66 4.60 7.23 -3.49
N ILE A 67 3.39 7.76 -3.58
CA ILE A 67 2.98 9.05 -3.02
C ILE A 67 1.87 8.76 -2.02
N ILE A 68 2.16 9.01 -0.74
CA ILE A 68 1.22 8.74 0.33
C ILE A 68 0.86 10.07 1.00
N ALA A 69 -0.41 10.40 1.03
CA ALA A 69 -0.93 11.58 1.66
C ALA A 69 -1.89 11.22 2.80
N THR A 70 -2.04 12.11 3.76
CA THR A 70 -3.03 12.03 4.82
C THR A 70 -3.35 13.41 5.38
N GLN A 71 -4.60 13.63 5.72
CA GLN A 71 -5.07 14.80 6.45
C GLN A 71 -5.08 14.59 7.97
N ARG A 72 -4.72 13.37 8.43
CA ARG A 72 -4.71 12.97 9.83
C ARG A 72 -3.32 12.52 10.28
N PRO A 73 -2.38 13.46 10.46
CA PRO A 73 -0.98 13.15 10.77
C PRO A 73 -0.82 12.75 12.24
N SER A 74 -1.25 11.55 12.61
CA SER A 74 -1.06 11.01 13.96
C SER A 74 0.06 9.95 13.99
N VAL A 75 0.61 9.71 15.16
CA VAL A 75 1.67 8.70 15.36
C VAL A 75 1.20 7.27 15.07
N ASN A 76 -0.11 7.02 15.15
CA ASN A 76 -0.70 5.73 14.81
C ASN A 76 -0.82 5.51 13.29
N ILE A 77 -0.79 6.57 12.51
CA ILE A 77 -0.86 6.55 11.05
C ILE A 77 0.53 6.66 10.44
N ILE A 78 1.31 7.67 10.89
CA ILE A 78 2.68 7.90 10.44
C ILE A 78 3.62 7.24 11.44
N THR A 79 3.68 5.92 11.38
CA THR A 79 4.48 5.08 12.28
C THR A 79 5.98 5.21 12.00
N GLY A 80 6.80 4.69 12.93
CA GLY A 80 8.25 4.60 12.73
C GLY A 80 8.62 3.78 11.49
N THR A 81 7.88 2.72 11.20
CA THR A 81 8.05 1.88 10.01
C THR A 81 7.83 2.68 8.72
N ILE A 82 6.75 3.47 8.66
CA ILE A 82 6.45 4.34 7.53
C ILE A 82 7.55 5.40 7.37
N LYS A 83 7.94 6.09 8.44
CA LYS A 83 8.98 7.13 8.39
C LYS A 83 10.34 6.60 7.93
N ALA A 84 10.71 5.40 8.35
CA ALA A 84 11.98 4.79 7.97
C ALA A 84 12.09 4.50 6.46
N ASN A 85 10.96 4.24 5.81
CA ASN A 85 10.91 3.89 4.38
C ASN A 85 10.56 5.08 3.48
N PHE A 86 9.95 6.14 4.04
CA PHE A 86 9.64 7.38 3.33
C PHE A 86 10.56 8.50 3.80
N THR A 87 11.71 8.61 3.14
CA THR A 87 12.74 9.59 3.49
C THR A 87 12.44 11.00 3.00
N ALA A 88 11.74 11.14 1.88
CA ALA A 88 11.23 12.43 1.41
C ALA A 88 9.85 12.67 1.98
N ARG A 89 9.70 13.74 2.75
CA ARG A 89 8.45 14.08 3.44
C ARG A 89 8.10 15.53 3.20
N VAL A 90 6.83 15.78 2.99
CA VAL A 90 6.28 17.12 2.74
C VAL A 90 5.18 17.39 3.77
N ALA A 91 5.22 18.55 4.38
CA ALA A 91 4.13 19.04 5.22
C ALA A 91 3.67 20.41 4.73
N PHE A 92 2.41 20.51 4.38
CA PHE A 92 1.71 21.78 4.27
C PHE A 92 1.37 22.29 5.66
N ARG A 93 0.71 23.45 5.75
CA ARG A 93 0.31 24.01 7.02
C ARG A 93 -0.52 23.04 7.84
N VAL A 94 -0.09 22.81 9.08
CA VAL A 94 -0.83 22.07 10.10
C VAL A 94 -1.21 23.00 11.25
N THR A 95 -2.18 22.61 12.07
CA THR A 95 -2.64 23.43 13.20
C THR A 95 -1.82 23.22 14.46
N SER A 96 -1.13 22.09 14.56
CA SER A 96 -0.39 21.68 15.74
C SER A 96 1.10 21.49 15.46
N LYS A 97 1.95 21.96 16.37
CA LYS A 97 3.38 21.66 16.37
C LYS A 97 3.67 20.15 16.51
N ILE A 98 2.75 19.41 17.15
CA ILE A 98 2.87 17.97 17.29
C ILE A 98 2.72 17.31 15.92
N ASP A 99 1.77 17.75 15.09
CA ASP A 99 1.57 17.24 13.74
C ASP A 99 2.79 17.49 12.86
N SER A 100 3.38 18.70 12.95
CA SER A 100 4.63 18.99 12.27
C SER A 100 5.73 18.00 12.63
N ARG A 101 5.92 17.72 13.91
CA ARG A 101 6.91 16.74 14.39
C ARG A 101 6.56 15.31 13.97
N THR A 102 5.29 14.97 13.94
CA THR A 102 4.85 13.64 13.49
C THR A 102 5.23 13.40 12.04
N ILE A 103 5.09 14.40 11.17
CA ILE A 103 5.43 14.29 9.75
C ILE A 103 6.94 14.41 9.52
N LEU A 104 7.54 15.50 10.01
CA LEU A 104 8.88 15.96 9.61
C LEU A 104 9.99 15.61 10.62
N ASP A 105 9.64 15.09 11.79
CA ASP A 105 10.52 15.00 12.98
C ASP A 105 11.01 16.37 13.48
N ALA A 106 10.48 17.46 12.90
CA ALA A 106 10.81 18.84 13.22
C ALA A 106 9.54 19.69 13.34
N GLY A 107 9.61 20.79 14.09
CA GLY A 107 8.54 21.79 14.10
C GLY A 107 8.64 22.72 12.88
N GLY A 108 7.64 23.59 12.71
CA GLY A 108 7.65 24.67 11.72
C GLY A 108 6.48 24.62 10.74
N ALA A 109 5.88 23.47 10.48
CA ALA A 109 4.71 23.38 9.59
C ALA A 109 3.46 24.06 10.19
N ASP A 110 3.41 24.22 11.50
CA ASP A 110 2.40 24.99 12.22
C ASP A 110 2.51 26.50 12.00
N GLN A 111 3.67 26.97 11.53
CA GLN A 111 3.95 28.40 11.28
C GLN A 111 3.83 28.78 9.79
N LEU A 112 3.47 27.83 8.93
CA LEU A 112 3.27 28.07 7.51
C LEU A 112 2.04 28.95 7.27
N ILE A 113 2.08 29.72 6.17
CA ILE A 113 1.00 30.65 5.82
C ILE A 113 -0.22 29.90 5.25
N GLY A 114 0.02 28.76 4.60
CA GLY A 114 -0.97 28.03 3.80
C GLY A 114 -0.89 28.41 2.33
N ARG A 115 -1.89 28.01 1.53
CA ARG A 115 -1.95 28.29 0.10
C ARG A 115 -0.72 27.82 -0.69
N GLY A 116 -0.26 26.60 -0.41
CA GLY A 116 0.88 26.02 -1.08
C GLY A 116 2.24 26.27 -0.40
N ASP A 117 2.27 27.02 0.70
CA ASP A 117 3.47 27.13 1.54
C ASP A 117 3.71 25.82 2.27
N LEU A 118 4.88 25.23 2.11
CA LEU A 118 5.21 23.91 2.63
C LEU A 118 6.64 23.80 3.15
N LEU A 119 6.86 22.80 3.98
CA LEU A 119 8.18 22.30 4.36
C LEU A 119 8.43 20.93 3.74
N MET A 120 9.59 20.76 3.14
CA MET A 120 10.05 19.50 2.60
C MET A 120 11.31 19.04 3.33
N SER A 121 11.30 17.79 3.80
CA SER A 121 12.47 17.12 4.37
C SER A 121 12.95 16.03 3.39
N THR A 122 14.24 16.02 3.11
CA THR A 122 14.91 15.01 2.27
C THR A 122 16.02 14.30 3.05
N GLY A 123 15.74 13.93 4.28
CA GLY A 123 16.71 13.38 5.22
C GLY A 123 17.12 14.40 6.26
N ASN A 124 18.31 15.00 6.14
CA ASN A 124 18.84 15.94 7.13
C ASN A 124 18.41 17.39 6.89
N ASP A 125 18.01 17.71 5.68
CA ASP A 125 17.69 19.08 5.30
C ASP A 125 16.17 19.33 5.36
N LEU A 126 15.81 20.50 5.89
CA LEU A 126 14.45 21.01 5.91
C LEU A 126 14.39 22.28 5.04
N ILE A 127 13.66 22.20 3.94
CA ILE A 127 13.56 23.26 2.95
C ILE A 127 12.15 23.80 2.94
N ARG A 128 11.99 25.13 3.01
CA ARG A 128 10.69 25.79 2.83
C ARG A 128 10.51 26.15 1.36
N LEU A 129 9.38 25.76 0.81
CA LEU A 129 9.01 25.98 -0.58
C LEU A 129 7.62 26.61 -0.67
N GLN A 130 7.43 27.43 -1.70
CA GLN A 130 6.12 27.93 -2.08
C GLN A 130 5.67 27.23 -3.34
N CYS A 131 4.65 26.39 -3.26
CA CYS A 131 3.96 25.83 -4.41
C CYS A 131 2.87 26.78 -4.94
N GLY A 132 2.50 26.62 -6.19
CA GLY A 132 1.28 27.20 -6.71
C GLY A 132 0.08 26.69 -5.88
N PHE A 133 -0.86 27.58 -5.63
CA PHE A 133 -2.13 27.22 -5.02
C PHE A 133 -3.03 26.65 -6.11
N VAL A 134 -3.57 25.45 -5.90
CA VAL A 134 -4.52 24.79 -6.79
C VAL A 134 -5.83 24.66 -6.05
N ASP A 135 -6.90 25.18 -6.63
CA ASP A 135 -8.26 25.13 -6.06
C ASP A 135 -9.17 24.19 -6.86
N THR A 136 -10.35 23.93 -6.34
CA THR A 136 -11.31 22.99 -6.92
C THR A 136 -11.60 23.24 -8.40
N PRO A 137 -11.86 24.47 -8.88
CA PRO A 137 -12.10 24.71 -10.30
C PRO A 137 -10.93 24.29 -11.20
N GLU A 138 -9.68 24.54 -10.78
CA GLU A 138 -8.49 24.13 -11.55
C GLU A 138 -8.34 22.62 -11.58
N VAL A 139 -8.66 21.95 -10.46
CA VAL A 139 -8.68 20.47 -10.41
C VAL A 139 -9.72 19.90 -11.37
N GLU A 140 -10.91 20.49 -11.42
CA GLU A 140 -11.98 20.09 -12.34
C GLU A 140 -11.54 20.23 -13.80
N GLU A 141 -10.95 21.37 -14.18
CA GLU A 141 -10.41 21.61 -15.52
C GLU A 141 -9.33 20.60 -15.91
N ILE A 142 -8.41 20.29 -14.98
CA ILE A 142 -7.35 19.29 -15.20
C ILE A 142 -7.97 17.89 -15.38
N CYS A 143 -8.92 17.52 -14.56
CA CYS A 143 -9.60 16.23 -14.65
C CYS A 143 -10.38 16.09 -15.98
N GLU A 144 -11.06 17.15 -16.41
CA GLU A 144 -11.76 17.18 -17.69
C GLU A 144 -10.77 17.07 -18.86
N PHE A 145 -9.66 17.80 -18.81
CA PHE A 145 -8.60 17.70 -19.81
C PHE A 145 -8.02 16.28 -19.89
N ILE A 146 -7.73 15.64 -18.75
CA ILE A 146 -7.25 14.27 -18.72
C ILE A 146 -8.30 13.31 -19.27
N GLY A 147 -9.57 13.46 -18.86
CA GLY A 147 -10.67 12.61 -19.29
C GLY A 147 -11.01 12.72 -20.76
N SER A 148 -10.72 13.88 -21.41
CA SER A 148 -10.93 14.10 -22.85
C SER A 148 -9.89 13.42 -23.73
N GLN A 149 -8.78 12.94 -23.16
CA GLN A 149 -7.72 12.28 -23.90
C GLN A 149 -8.08 10.82 -24.21
N GLN A 150 -7.52 10.30 -25.30
CA GLN A 150 -7.67 8.89 -25.62
C GLN A 150 -6.93 8.02 -24.60
N GLY A 151 -7.68 7.24 -23.84
CA GLY A 151 -7.16 6.24 -22.91
C GLY A 151 -7.06 4.85 -23.52
N TYR A 152 -6.67 3.89 -22.69
CA TYR A 152 -6.75 2.48 -23.05
C TYR A 152 -8.21 2.02 -23.06
N PRO A 153 -8.61 1.06 -23.93
CA PRO A 153 -9.99 0.57 -24.00
C PRO A 153 -10.43 -0.15 -22.70
N THR A 154 -9.50 -0.71 -21.96
CA THR A 154 -9.76 -1.39 -20.69
C THR A 154 -8.69 -1.04 -19.66
N SER A 155 -9.04 -1.08 -18.37
CA SER A 155 -8.06 -0.92 -17.29
C SER A 155 -7.06 -2.07 -17.27
N TYR A 156 -5.82 -1.79 -16.84
CA TYR A 156 -4.83 -2.83 -16.60
C TYR A 156 -5.28 -3.73 -15.44
N THR A 157 -5.33 -5.03 -15.69
CA THR A 157 -5.67 -6.02 -14.66
C THR A 157 -4.40 -6.52 -13.99
N LEU A 158 -4.29 -6.30 -12.69
CA LEU A 158 -3.18 -6.84 -11.91
C LEU A 158 -3.33 -8.36 -11.78
N PRO A 159 -2.21 -9.11 -11.74
CA PRO A 159 -2.27 -10.53 -11.44
C PRO A 159 -2.88 -10.76 -10.06
N PRO A 160 -3.64 -11.84 -9.85
CA PRO A 160 -4.15 -12.17 -8.53
C PRO A 160 -3.00 -12.37 -7.54
N PRO A 161 -3.18 -12.01 -6.25
CA PRO A 161 -2.18 -12.28 -5.24
C PRO A 161 -1.90 -13.79 -5.16
N PRO A 162 -0.66 -14.19 -4.82
CA PRO A 162 -0.35 -15.60 -4.58
C PRO A 162 -1.29 -16.18 -3.52
N ALA A 163 -1.74 -17.42 -3.70
CA ALA A 163 -2.70 -18.07 -2.81
C ALA A 163 -2.23 -18.17 -1.34
N GLU A 164 -0.93 -18.04 -1.09
CA GLU A 164 -0.34 -18.05 0.26
C GLU A 164 -0.61 -16.79 1.09
N ALA A 165 -1.10 -15.70 0.49
CA ALA A 165 -1.36 -14.44 1.21
C ALA A 165 -2.72 -14.42 1.92
N SER A 166 -3.60 -15.36 1.67
CA SER A 166 -4.89 -15.49 2.35
C SER A 166 -4.81 -16.55 3.46
N GLY A 167 -3.92 -16.33 4.41
CA GLY A 167 -3.90 -17.13 5.63
C GLY A 167 -5.14 -16.88 6.48
N SER A 168 -6.14 -17.69 6.32
CA SER A 168 -7.18 -18.21 7.18
C SER A 168 -8.49 -18.48 6.42
N GLY A 169 -8.45 -19.45 5.56
CA GLY A 169 -9.63 -19.93 4.81
C GLY A 169 -9.23 -20.95 3.75
N GLY A 170 -8.03 -21.55 3.88
CA GLY A 170 -7.62 -22.64 3.03
C GLY A 170 -8.61 -23.78 3.18
N SER A 171 -9.27 -24.17 2.09
CA SER A 171 -9.74 -25.53 1.99
C SER A 171 -8.51 -26.42 2.15
N LEU A 172 -8.34 -26.99 3.34
CA LEU A 172 -7.39 -28.07 3.55
C LEU A 172 -7.76 -29.15 2.54
N GLU A 173 -6.88 -29.41 1.58
CA GLU A 173 -7.02 -30.62 0.76
C GLU A 173 -7.05 -31.80 1.71
N ASP A 174 -7.87 -32.80 1.40
CA ASP A 174 -8.18 -33.92 2.30
C ASP A 174 -6.92 -34.71 2.76
N ASP A 175 -5.81 -34.56 2.08
CA ASP A 175 -4.54 -35.23 2.38
C ASP A 175 -3.68 -34.59 3.48
N GLU A 176 -3.97 -33.37 3.94
CA GLU A 176 -3.22 -32.68 5.01
C GLU A 176 -3.99 -32.53 6.33
N ARG A 177 -5.13 -33.21 6.46
CA ARG A 177 -5.91 -33.12 7.71
C ARG A 177 -5.25 -33.95 8.81
N ASP A 178 -5.07 -33.31 9.95
CA ASP A 178 -4.67 -34.02 11.16
C ASP A 178 -5.62 -35.19 11.44
N PRO A 179 -5.11 -36.40 11.79
CA PRO A 179 -5.94 -37.58 12.09
C PRO A 179 -7.01 -37.33 13.14
N MET A 180 -6.83 -36.33 14.01
CA MET A 180 -7.81 -35.98 15.07
C MET A 180 -8.78 -34.89 14.64
N PHE A 181 -8.74 -34.41 13.38
CA PHE A 181 -9.60 -33.32 12.92
C PHE A 181 -11.09 -33.64 13.05
N GLU A 182 -11.52 -34.86 12.68
CA GLU A 182 -12.92 -35.25 12.79
C GLU A 182 -13.40 -35.32 14.23
N ASP A 183 -12.57 -35.84 15.13
CA ASP A 183 -12.91 -35.94 16.55
C ASP A 183 -12.98 -34.55 17.17
N ALA A 184 -12.07 -33.64 16.80
CA ALA A 184 -12.13 -32.24 17.22
C ALA A 184 -13.40 -31.53 16.72
N ALA A 185 -13.75 -31.73 15.45
CA ALA A 185 -14.96 -31.18 14.86
C ALA A 185 -16.23 -31.71 15.57
N ARG A 186 -16.32 -32.99 15.89
CA ARG A 186 -17.44 -33.58 16.65
C ARG A 186 -17.56 -32.97 18.02
N VAL A 187 -16.46 -32.78 18.74
CA VAL A 187 -16.47 -32.14 20.07
C VAL A 187 -17.00 -30.71 20.00
N LEU A 188 -16.56 -29.93 19.02
CA LEU A 188 -17.01 -28.53 18.82
C LEU A 188 -18.49 -28.45 18.46
N VAL A 189 -18.99 -29.35 17.59
CA VAL A 189 -20.41 -29.42 17.22
C VAL A 189 -21.28 -29.84 18.41
N LEU A 190 -20.82 -30.79 19.18
CA LEU A 190 -21.59 -31.32 20.35
C LEU A 190 -21.68 -30.30 21.47
N HIS A 191 -20.62 -29.56 21.70
CA HIS A 191 -20.58 -28.55 22.78
C HIS A 191 -20.98 -27.14 22.31
N GLN A 192 -21.14 -26.92 20.99
CA GLN A 192 -21.48 -25.61 20.40
C GLN A 192 -20.56 -24.48 20.89
N GLN A 193 -19.29 -24.80 21.18
CA GLN A 193 -18.35 -23.89 21.79
C GLN A 193 -16.95 -24.07 21.18
N GLY A 194 -16.47 -23.05 20.48
CA GLY A 194 -15.12 -23.01 19.86
C GLY A 194 -14.04 -22.66 20.89
N SER A 195 -13.56 -23.63 21.66
CA SER A 195 -12.53 -23.42 22.66
C SER A 195 -11.38 -24.42 22.51
N THR A 196 -10.16 -23.91 22.32
CA THR A 196 -8.93 -24.73 22.29
C THR A 196 -8.73 -25.50 23.60
N SER A 197 -9.05 -24.90 24.74
CA SER A 197 -8.96 -25.55 26.04
C SER A 197 -9.97 -26.71 26.23
N LEU A 198 -11.13 -26.63 25.57
CA LEU A 198 -12.10 -27.72 25.53
C LEU A 198 -11.55 -28.91 24.74
N LEU A 199 -10.97 -28.64 23.54
CA LEU A 199 -10.38 -29.66 22.71
C LEU A 199 -9.20 -30.34 23.39
N GLN A 200 -8.30 -29.57 24.00
CA GLN A 200 -7.14 -30.10 24.71
C GLN A 200 -7.55 -31.05 25.85
N ARG A 201 -8.58 -30.67 26.65
CA ARG A 201 -9.06 -31.50 27.75
C ARG A 201 -9.81 -32.74 27.29
N THR A 202 -10.63 -32.62 26.24
CA THR A 202 -11.49 -33.72 25.77
C THR A 202 -10.70 -34.74 24.96
N LEU A 203 -9.78 -34.30 24.12
CA LEU A 203 -8.95 -35.12 23.25
C LEU A 203 -7.57 -35.45 23.84
N LYS A 204 -7.29 -34.99 25.07
CA LYS A 204 -6.00 -35.16 25.77
C LYS A 204 -4.80 -34.75 24.95
N LEU A 205 -4.94 -33.66 24.18
CA LEU A 205 -3.87 -33.09 23.37
C LEU A 205 -2.89 -32.35 24.28
N GLY A 206 -1.58 -32.59 24.04
CA GLY A 206 -0.53 -31.82 24.72
C GLY A 206 -0.50 -30.34 24.27
N TYR A 207 0.32 -29.55 24.97
CA TYR A 207 0.61 -28.18 24.57
C TYR A 207 1.36 -28.12 23.27
#